data_d16b77ea315dfefb477ec520a31c42a4
#
_entry.id   d16b77ea315dfefb477ec520a31c42a4
#
_cell.length_a   1.000
_cell.length_b   1.000
_cell.length_c   1.000
_cell.angle_alpha   90.00
_cell.angle_beta   90.00
_cell.angle_gamma   90.00
#
_symmetry.space_group_name_H-M   'P 1'
#
loop_
_entity.id
_entity.type
_entity.pdbx_description
1 polymer ?
#
loop_
_entity_poly.entity_id
_entity_poly.type
_entity_poly.pdbx_seq_one_letter_code
_entity_poly.pdbx_strand_id
1 'polypeptide(L)'
;MTISHVLLKASTAIPSKDKLHPVLKDHIPIFEQMAKAAEDRHGLVTADLFGHEDWADSLCDVIEEHGASHPQFTSGVYSFPFLKPEYINDLLNEISAMSFEVNPEEDALVQIPEITLADNCRTLHDCLHSLFQYAVKPLAAILYNLEPKFMQSIQFAQYTPENTAEGHWHHDEDSDITLVVALTNNHVGGGTMVKPQGLGEVFMVPQLPVGHAMLFQGSRTLHYGLPVTEGARNLLVFWSTLRP
;
A
#
# COMPACT_ATOMS: atom_id res chain seq x y z
N MET A 1 18.54 -13.81 20.15
CA MET A 1 18.68 -14.52 18.85
C MET A 1 17.30 -14.65 18.27
N THR A 2 16.97 -13.80 17.33
CA THR A 2 15.68 -13.89 16.60
C THR A 2 15.77 -15.11 15.71
N ILE A 3 14.96 -16.14 15.98
CA ILE A 3 14.86 -17.29 15.09
C ILE A 3 14.11 -16.77 13.85
N SER A 4 14.80 -16.69 12.73
CA SER A 4 14.18 -16.33 11.46
C SER A 4 13.05 -17.30 11.15
N HIS A 5 11.86 -16.79 10.88
CA HIS A 5 10.71 -17.60 10.51
C HIS A 5 11.02 -18.45 9.26
N VAL A 6 10.72 -19.73 9.32
CA VAL A 6 10.83 -20.63 8.18
C VAL A 6 9.49 -20.63 7.44
N LEU A 7 9.50 -20.21 6.17
CA LEU A 7 8.31 -20.16 5.34
C LEU A 7 7.62 -21.53 5.25
N LEU A 8 6.30 -21.54 5.40
CA LEU A 8 5.47 -22.72 5.22
C LEU A 8 5.50 -23.20 3.76
N LYS A 9 5.60 -22.25 2.83
CA LYS A 9 5.69 -22.52 1.40
C LYS A 9 6.81 -21.69 0.77
N ALA A 10 7.91 -22.32 0.40
CA ALA A 10 9.08 -21.64 -0.18
C ALA A 10 8.73 -20.75 -1.39
N SER A 11 7.77 -21.16 -2.23
CA SER A 11 7.32 -20.38 -3.39
C SER A 11 6.67 -19.03 -3.01
N THR A 12 6.19 -18.86 -1.78
CA THR A 12 5.63 -17.58 -1.30
C THR A 12 6.66 -16.47 -1.35
N ALA A 13 7.94 -16.76 -1.11
CA ALA A 13 9.03 -15.79 -1.11
C ALA A 13 9.81 -15.69 -2.44
N ILE A 14 9.42 -16.41 -3.49
CA ILE A 14 10.06 -16.28 -4.81
C ILE A 14 9.41 -15.12 -5.57
N PRO A 15 10.13 -14.05 -5.93
CA PRO A 15 9.57 -12.96 -6.72
C PRO A 15 9.05 -13.45 -8.07
N SER A 16 7.77 -13.17 -8.36
CA SER A 16 7.15 -13.51 -9.65
C SER A 16 6.04 -12.53 -9.97
N LYS A 17 6.03 -12.05 -11.20
CA LYS A 17 4.95 -11.19 -11.73
C LYS A 17 3.57 -11.89 -11.69
N ASP A 18 3.54 -13.21 -11.60
CA ASP A 18 2.31 -13.99 -11.48
C ASP A 18 1.62 -13.87 -10.11
N LYS A 19 2.25 -13.19 -9.14
CA LYS A 19 1.64 -12.82 -7.86
C LYS A 19 0.83 -11.54 -7.92
N LEU A 20 1.06 -10.72 -8.94
CA LEU A 20 0.32 -9.49 -9.16
C LEU A 20 -1.08 -9.79 -9.67
N HIS A 21 -2.00 -8.87 -9.38
CA HIS A 21 -3.34 -8.92 -9.93
C HIS A 21 -3.29 -8.83 -11.47
N PRO A 22 -4.06 -9.63 -12.22
CA PRO A 22 -3.99 -9.65 -13.68
C PRO A 22 -4.18 -8.29 -14.32
N VAL A 23 -5.17 -7.51 -13.88
CA VAL A 23 -5.44 -6.16 -14.38
C VAL A 23 -4.21 -5.26 -14.27
N LEU A 24 -3.58 -5.19 -13.10
CA LEU A 24 -2.36 -4.39 -12.94
C LEU A 24 -1.22 -4.92 -13.81
N LYS A 25 -1.00 -6.24 -13.79
CA LYS A 25 0.10 -6.90 -14.50
C LYS A 25 0.09 -6.57 -16.00
N ASP A 26 -1.08 -6.55 -16.61
CA ASP A 26 -1.24 -6.31 -18.04
C ASP A 26 -0.93 -4.86 -18.45
N HIS A 27 -1.07 -3.89 -17.52
CA HIS A 27 -0.80 -2.47 -17.75
C HIS A 27 0.61 -2.00 -17.33
N ILE A 28 1.38 -2.83 -16.61
CA ILE A 28 2.74 -2.44 -16.16
C ILE A 28 3.65 -1.99 -17.32
N PRO A 29 3.69 -2.62 -18.52
CA PRO A 29 4.53 -2.14 -19.60
C PRO A 29 4.22 -0.70 -20.05
N ILE A 30 2.94 -0.29 -19.95
CA ILE A 30 2.52 1.08 -20.26
C ILE A 30 2.95 2.02 -19.12
N PHE A 31 2.76 1.61 -17.87
CA PHE A 31 3.19 2.40 -16.70
C PHE A 31 4.71 2.58 -16.65
N GLU A 32 5.51 1.61 -17.05
CA GLU A 32 6.96 1.75 -17.18
C GLU A 32 7.34 2.83 -18.22
N GLN A 33 6.62 2.90 -19.34
CA GLN A 33 6.83 3.93 -20.37
C GLN A 33 6.44 5.32 -19.85
N MET A 34 5.29 5.43 -19.19
CA MET A 34 4.82 6.67 -18.58
C MET A 34 5.78 7.17 -17.50
N ALA A 35 6.24 6.28 -16.61
CA ALA A 35 7.20 6.61 -15.56
C ALA A 35 8.52 7.14 -16.14
N LYS A 36 9.04 6.52 -17.20
CA LYS A 36 10.22 7.01 -17.90
C LYS A 36 10.01 8.39 -18.51
N ALA A 37 8.85 8.65 -19.12
CA ALA A 37 8.54 9.97 -19.65
C ALA A 37 8.39 11.02 -18.53
N ALA A 38 7.86 10.62 -17.35
CA ALA A 38 7.80 11.49 -16.19
C ALA A 38 9.19 11.86 -15.66
N GLU A 39 10.11 10.90 -15.60
CA GLU A 39 11.51 11.12 -15.20
C GLU A 39 12.21 12.10 -16.16
N ASP A 40 12.11 11.87 -17.46
CA ASP A 40 12.75 12.69 -18.51
C ASP A 40 12.26 14.16 -18.50
N ARG A 41 11.04 14.41 -18.03
CA ARG A 41 10.37 15.73 -18.09
C ARG A 41 10.10 16.36 -16.72
N HIS A 42 10.58 15.76 -15.64
CA HIS A 42 10.29 16.17 -14.26
C HIS A 42 8.78 16.15 -13.91
N GLY A 43 8.06 15.18 -14.43
CA GLY A 43 6.65 14.91 -14.19
C GLY A 43 5.83 14.81 -15.48
N LEU A 44 4.73 14.07 -15.43
CA LEU A 44 3.73 14.05 -16.48
C LEU A 44 2.81 15.25 -16.34
N VAL A 45 2.52 15.90 -17.47
CA VAL A 45 1.48 16.92 -17.55
C VAL A 45 0.27 16.36 -18.30
N THR A 46 -0.91 16.93 -18.04
CA THR A 46 -2.16 16.50 -18.68
C THR A 46 -2.06 16.42 -20.22
N ALA A 47 -1.28 17.32 -20.83
CA ALA A 47 -1.04 17.30 -22.28
C ALA A 47 -0.32 16.04 -22.79
N ASP A 48 0.48 15.39 -21.94
CA ASP A 48 1.15 14.13 -22.30
C ASP A 48 0.14 13.00 -22.40
N LEU A 49 -0.85 12.98 -21.50
CA LEU A 49 -1.94 11.99 -21.52
C LEU A 49 -2.83 12.14 -22.75
N PHE A 50 -3.12 13.37 -23.18
CA PHE A 50 -3.90 13.62 -24.40
C PHE A 50 -3.17 13.21 -25.69
N GLY A 51 -1.85 13.17 -25.68
CA GLY A 51 -1.04 12.71 -26.81
C GLY A 51 -0.95 11.18 -26.95
N HIS A 52 -1.39 10.45 -25.91
CA HIS A 52 -1.29 9.00 -25.80
C HIS A 52 -2.61 8.43 -25.23
N GLU A 53 -3.53 8.09 -26.13
CA GLU A 53 -4.85 7.58 -25.72
C GLU A 53 -4.74 6.34 -24.81
N ASP A 54 -3.84 5.41 -25.14
CA ASP A 54 -3.59 4.19 -24.35
C ASP A 54 -3.11 4.49 -22.90
N TRP A 55 -2.50 5.64 -22.63
CA TRP A 55 -2.02 6.02 -21.32
C TRP A 55 -3.16 6.42 -20.40
N ALA A 56 -4.06 7.28 -20.89
CA ALA A 56 -5.22 7.71 -20.14
C ALA A 56 -6.14 6.53 -19.84
N ASP A 57 -6.41 5.69 -20.83
CA ASP A 57 -7.22 4.49 -20.67
C ASP A 57 -6.61 3.54 -19.64
N SER A 58 -5.30 3.28 -19.72
CA SER A 58 -4.60 2.41 -18.75
C SER A 58 -4.68 2.93 -17.31
N LEU A 59 -4.59 4.24 -17.10
CA LEU A 59 -4.77 4.82 -15.77
C LEU A 59 -6.21 4.65 -15.29
N CYS A 60 -7.21 4.95 -16.13
CA CYS A 60 -8.62 4.81 -15.79
C CYS A 60 -9.04 3.36 -15.51
N ASP A 61 -8.44 2.40 -16.23
CA ASP A 61 -8.75 0.97 -16.06
C ASP A 61 -8.19 0.39 -14.75
N VAL A 62 -7.12 0.96 -14.21
CA VAL A 62 -6.39 0.39 -13.07
C VAL A 62 -6.53 1.23 -11.80
N ILE A 63 -6.54 2.56 -11.91
CA ILE A 63 -6.40 3.48 -10.79
C ILE A 63 -7.74 4.15 -10.46
N GLU A 64 -8.14 4.08 -9.22
CA GLU A 64 -9.26 4.82 -8.66
C GLU A 64 -8.73 5.92 -7.71
N GLU A 65 -9.10 7.18 -7.97
CA GLU A 65 -8.81 8.29 -7.04
C GLU A 65 -9.94 8.46 -6.03
N HIS A 66 -9.60 8.55 -4.75
CA HIS A 66 -10.56 8.75 -3.66
C HIS A 66 -10.64 10.22 -3.24
N GLY A 67 -11.82 10.70 -2.87
CA GLY A 67 -12.02 12.03 -2.28
C GLY A 67 -11.77 13.22 -3.22
N ALA A 68 -11.72 12.99 -4.53
CA ALA A 68 -11.66 14.06 -5.52
C ALA A 68 -12.97 14.85 -5.52
N SER A 69 -13.01 15.98 -4.81
CA SER A 69 -14.19 16.85 -4.71
C SER A 69 -14.28 17.89 -5.82
N HIS A 70 -13.21 18.08 -6.59
CA HIS A 70 -13.14 19.08 -7.67
C HIS A 70 -12.19 18.62 -8.78
N PRO A 71 -12.57 18.79 -10.07
CA PRO A 71 -11.75 18.34 -11.22
C PRO A 71 -10.33 18.91 -11.31
N GLN A 72 -10.04 19.98 -10.56
CA GLN A 72 -8.73 20.65 -10.57
C GLN A 72 -7.85 20.30 -9.37
N PHE A 73 -8.35 19.52 -8.42
CA PHE A 73 -7.61 19.17 -7.21
C PHE A 73 -7.62 17.67 -7.02
N THR A 74 -6.43 17.07 -7.09
CA THR A 74 -6.23 15.68 -6.71
C THR A 74 -6.18 15.55 -5.19
N SER A 75 -6.78 14.50 -4.66
CA SER A 75 -6.65 14.15 -3.24
C SER A 75 -5.25 13.60 -2.93
N GLY A 76 -4.59 13.03 -3.93
CA GLY A 76 -3.33 12.31 -3.79
C GLY A 76 -3.49 10.94 -3.13
N VAL A 77 -4.72 10.40 -3.08
CA VAL A 77 -5.00 9.07 -2.52
C VAL A 77 -5.66 8.20 -3.57
N TYR A 78 -5.00 7.11 -3.90
CA TYR A 78 -5.40 6.23 -4.98
C TYR A 78 -5.54 4.79 -4.51
N SER A 79 -6.39 4.00 -5.18
CA SER A 79 -6.40 2.55 -5.00
C SER A 79 -6.33 1.82 -6.33
N PHE A 80 -5.83 0.58 -6.28
CA PHE A 80 -5.71 -0.29 -7.44
C PHE A 80 -5.59 -1.76 -7.02
N PRO A 81 -5.94 -2.71 -7.92
CA PRO A 81 -5.73 -4.13 -7.67
C PRO A 81 -4.23 -4.46 -7.73
N PHE A 82 -3.60 -4.84 -6.60
CA PHE A 82 -2.16 -5.06 -6.52
C PHE A 82 -1.78 -6.54 -6.56
N LEU A 83 -2.28 -7.33 -5.61
CA LEU A 83 -1.94 -8.75 -5.49
C LEU A 83 -3.14 -9.64 -5.81
N LYS A 84 -2.89 -10.78 -6.42
CA LYS A 84 -3.97 -11.74 -6.72
C LYS A 84 -4.43 -12.46 -5.44
N PRO A 85 -5.72 -12.85 -5.37
CA PRO A 85 -6.28 -13.49 -4.17
C PRO A 85 -5.58 -14.79 -3.75
N GLU A 86 -5.06 -15.57 -4.70
CA GLU A 86 -4.34 -16.81 -4.40
C GLU A 86 -3.04 -16.54 -3.64
N TYR A 87 -2.34 -15.47 -4.00
CA TYR A 87 -1.12 -15.08 -3.28
C TYR A 87 -1.44 -14.48 -1.90
N ILE A 88 -2.56 -13.78 -1.77
CA ILE A 88 -3.04 -13.32 -0.45
C ILE A 88 -3.28 -14.51 0.49
N ASN A 89 -3.87 -15.61 0.00
CA ASN A 89 -4.03 -16.82 0.79
C ASN A 89 -2.69 -17.42 1.23
N ASP A 90 -1.68 -17.42 0.36
CA ASP A 90 -0.33 -17.86 0.74
C ASP A 90 0.25 -16.95 1.85
N LEU A 91 0.08 -15.61 1.76
CA LEU A 91 0.52 -14.66 2.79
C LEU A 91 -0.21 -14.86 4.11
N LEU A 92 -1.53 -15.05 4.10
CA LEU A 92 -2.32 -15.30 5.32
C LEU A 92 -1.89 -16.60 6.02
N ASN A 93 -1.52 -17.64 5.25
CA ASN A 93 -0.95 -18.85 5.83
C ASN A 93 0.39 -18.58 6.55
N GLU A 94 1.28 -17.79 5.93
CA GLU A 94 2.55 -17.39 6.56
C GLU A 94 2.32 -16.58 7.84
N ILE A 95 1.40 -15.59 7.81
CA ILE A 95 1.04 -14.77 8.97
C ILE A 95 0.53 -15.65 10.11
N SER A 96 -0.27 -16.68 9.83
CA SER A 96 -0.86 -17.55 10.87
C SER A 96 0.19 -18.31 11.68
N ALA A 97 1.41 -18.45 11.18
CA ALA A 97 2.52 -19.10 11.86
C ALA A 97 3.49 -18.09 12.54
N MET A 98 3.21 -16.80 12.45
CA MET A 98 4.00 -15.73 13.06
C MET A 98 3.24 -15.14 14.27
N SER A 99 3.95 -14.40 15.11
CA SER A 99 3.36 -13.68 16.25
C SER A 99 3.32 -12.21 15.98
N PHE A 100 2.16 -11.59 16.17
CA PHE A 100 2.04 -10.14 16.18
C PHE A 100 2.58 -9.59 17.51
N GLU A 101 3.33 -8.52 17.42
CA GLU A 101 3.91 -7.81 18.54
C GLU A 101 3.52 -6.32 18.46
N VAL A 102 3.37 -5.68 19.60
CA VAL A 102 3.17 -4.22 19.67
C VAL A 102 4.51 -3.55 19.91
N ASN A 103 4.71 -2.39 19.30
CA ASN A 103 5.90 -1.59 19.57
C ASN A 103 5.75 -0.91 20.95
N PRO A 104 6.56 -1.27 21.97
CA PRO A 104 6.43 -0.71 23.31
C PRO A 104 6.86 0.77 23.41
N GLU A 105 7.50 1.31 22.39
CA GLU A 105 7.91 2.72 22.33
C GLU A 105 6.77 3.64 21.85
N GLU A 106 5.73 3.07 21.26
CA GLU A 106 4.56 3.81 20.83
C GLU A 106 3.56 4.02 21.99
N ASP A 107 2.79 5.11 21.93
CA ASP A 107 1.69 5.36 22.86
C ASP A 107 0.67 4.19 22.77
N ALA A 108 0.28 3.64 23.92
CA ALA A 108 -0.65 2.51 24.01
C ALA A 108 -1.98 2.70 23.27
N LEU A 109 -2.39 3.95 23.03
CA LEU A 109 -3.61 4.28 22.29
C LEU A 109 -3.46 4.12 20.77
N VAL A 110 -2.23 4.10 20.25
CA VAL A 110 -1.93 4.00 18.80
C VAL A 110 -1.20 2.72 18.42
N GLN A 111 -0.80 1.91 19.40
CA GLN A 111 -0.14 0.64 19.17
C GLN A 111 -1.01 -0.31 18.36
N ILE A 112 -0.52 -0.71 17.20
CA ILE A 112 -1.16 -1.72 16.36
C ILE A 112 -0.27 -2.95 16.37
N PRO A 113 -0.79 -4.16 16.70
CA PRO A 113 0.00 -5.37 16.58
C PRO A 113 0.49 -5.59 15.15
N GLU A 114 1.80 -5.80 15.01
CA GLU A 114 2.45 -5.92 13.71
C GLU A 114 3.50 -7.03 13.66
N ILE A 115 3.88 -7.42 12.44
CA ILE A 115 4.99 -8.32 12.16
C ILE A 115 5.90 -7.61 11.15
N THR A 116 7.02 -7.07 11.59
CA THR A 116 8.02 -6.46 10.72
C THR A 116 8.81 -7.55 10.00
N LEU A 117 8.72 -7.59 8.67
CA LEU A 117 9.28 -8.69 7.87
C LEU A 117 10.80 -8.67 7.77
N ALA A 118 11.43 -7.50 7.85
CA ALA A 118 12.89 -7.40 7.82
C ALA A 118 13.55 -8.24 8.92
N ASP A 119 12.94 -8.29 10.10
CA ASP A 119 13.43 -8.99 11.27
C ASP A 119 12.93 -10.43 11.37
N ASN A 120 11.70 -10.67 10.93
CA ASN A 120 11.01 -11.96 11.09
C ASN A 120 11.19 -12.90 9.89
N CYS A 121 11.09 -12.38 8.65
CA CYS A 121 11.18 -13.20 7.43
C CYS A 121 11.81 -12.42 6.27
N ARG A 122 13.12 -12.31 6.25
CA ARG A 122 13.87 -11.54 5.24
C ARG A 122 13.59 -11.97 3.80
N THR A 123 13.43 -13.26 3.54
CA THR A 123 13.15 -13.76 2.19
C THR A 123 11.78 -13.31 1.66
N LEU A 124 10.78 -13.25 2.54
CA LEU A 124 9.46 -12.73 2.18
C LEU A 124 9.51 -11.21 1.99
N HIS A 125 10.23 -10.49 2.88
CA HIS A 125 10.51 -9.06 2.72
C HIS A 125 11.08 -8.76 1.33
N ASP A 126 12.15 -9.46 0.92
CA ASP A 126 12.83 -9.21 -0.35
C ASP A 126 11.94 -9.54 -1.56
N CYS A 127 11.10 -10.56 -1.45
CA CYS A 127 10.09 -10.87 -2.45
C CYS A 127 9.07 -9.74 -2.62
N LEU A 128 8.47 -9.28 -1.53
CA LEU A 128 7.47 -8.21 -1.55
C LEU A 128 8.08 -6.87 -1.98
N HIS A 129 9.30 -6.56 -1.53
CA HIS A 129 10.04 -5.40 -2.03
C HIS A 129 10.24 -5.46 -3.55
N SER A 130 10.60 -6.63 -4.10
CA SER A 130 10.74 -6.79 -5.55
C SER A 130 9.42 -6.54 -6.30
N LEU A 131 8.28 -6.98 -5.76
CA LEU A 131 6.97 -6.71 -6.35
C LEU A 131 6.61 -5.22 -6.28
N PHE A 132 6.92 -4.55 -5.16
CA PHE A 132 6.76 -3.11 -5.00
C PHE A 132 7.59 -2.34 -6.05
N GLN A 133 8.87 -2.64 -6.18
CA GLN A 133 9.75 -1.98 -7.15
C GLN A 133 9.27 -2.17 -8.58
N TYR A 134 8.71 -3.33 -8.89
CA TYR A 134 8.25 -3.64 -10.23
C TYR A 134 6.90 -2.99 -10.58
N ALA A 135 5.95 -2.96 -9.64
CA ALA A 135 4.57 -2.56 -9.95
C ALA A 135 4.18 -1.19 -9.35
N VAL A 136 4.70 -0.84 -8.17
CA VAL A 136 4.28 0.38 -7.44
C VAL A 136 5.20 1.55 -7.72
N LYS A 137 6.50 1.32 -7.85
CA LYS A 137 7.45 2.40 -8.16
C LYS A 137 7.09 3.17 -9.44
N PRO A 138 6.72 2.54 -10.58
CA PRO A 138 6.24 3.26 -11.75
C PRO A 138 5.01 4.13 -11.46
N LEU A 139 4.05 3.60 -10.70
CA LEU A 139 2.85 4.36 -10.32
C LEU A 139 3.19 5.58 -9.43
N ALA A 140 4.13 5.43 -8.48
CA ALA A 140 4.59 6.55 -7.67
C ALA A 140 5.25 7.66 -8.51
N ALA A 141 6.02 7.29 -9.54
CA ALA A 141 6.60 8.26 -10.48
C ALA A 141 5.52 9.00 -11.28
N ILE A 142 4.50 8.29 -11.76
CA ILE A 142 3.39 8.85 -12.55
C ILE A 142 2.51 9.77 -11.68
N LEU A 143 2.07 9.28 -10.53
CA LEU A 143 1.03 9.93 -9.72
C LEU A 143 1.58 11.06 -8.84
N TYR A 144 2.83 10.95 -8.39
CA TYR A 144 3.43 11.90 -7.42
C TYR A 144 4.73 12.55 -7.91
N ASN A 145 5.26 12.12 -9.05
CA ASN A 145 6.60 12.49 -9.52
C ASN A 145 7.68 12.14 -8.47
N LEU A 146 7.52 10.99 -7.83
CA LEU A 146 8.42 10.47 -6.80
C LEU A 146 8.93 9.08 -7.18
N GLU A 147 10.21 8.84 -6.96
CA GLU A 147 10.84 7.54 -7.17
C GLU A 147 11.37 6.96 -5.86
N PRO A 148 10.55 6.20 -5.12
CA PRO A 148 11.00 5.57 -3.88
C PRO A 148 12.11 4.56 -4.18
N LYS A 149 13.25 4.71 -3.47
CA LYS A 149 14.46 3.91 -3.67
C LYS A 149 14.76 2.97 -2.51
N PHE A 150 14.30 3.33 -1.32
CA PHE A 150 14.59 2.59 -0.10
C PHE A 150 13.29 2.09 0.51
N MET A 151 13.32 0.86 1.00
CA MET A 151 12.22 0.28 1.75
C MET A 151 12.54 0.38 3.24
N GLN A 152 11.80 1.21 3.96
CA GLN A 152 11.96 1.42 5.40
C GLN A 152 11.32 0.26 6.17
N SER A 153 10.09 -0.09 5.82
CA SER A 153 9.39 -1.20 6.43
C SER A 153 8.49 -1.93 5.45
N ILE A 154 8.37 -3.23 5.60
CA ILE A 154 7.27 -4.06 5.12
C ILE A 154 6.75 -4.83 6.32
N GLN A 155 5.49 -4.63 6.66
CA GLN A 155 4.92 -5.21 7.85
C GLN A 155 3.48 -5.68 7.63
N PHE A 156 3.11 -6.74 8.34
CA PHE A 156 1.72 -7.12 8.51
C PHE A 156 1.18 -6.39 9.74
N ALA A 157 0.00 -5.80 9.63
CA ALA A 157 -0.70 -5.13 10.72
C ALA A 157 -2.07 -5.79 10.95
N GLN A 158 -2.49 -5.94 12.20
CA GLN A 158 -3.75 -6.56 12.55
C GLN A 158 -4.59 -5.64 13.43
N TYR A 159 -5.80 -5.34 12.98
CA TYR A 159 -6.81 -4.58 13.72
C TYR A 159 -7.91 -5.51 14.17
N THR A 160 -8.24 -5.46 15.46
CA THR A 160 -9.35 -6.18 16.07
C THR A 160 -10.14 -5.27 17.01
N PRO A 161 -11.36 -5.63 17.43
CA PRO A 161 -12.11 -4.84 18.41
C PRO A 161 -11.34 -4.57 19.72
N GLU A 162 -10.41 -5.47 20.08
CA GLU A 162 -9.68 -5.41 21.35
C GLU A 162 -8.45 -4.49 21.27
N ASN A 163 -7.83 -4.35 20.10
CA ASN A 163 -6.55 -3.65 19.98
C ASN A 163 -6.60 -2.32 19.24
N THR A 164 -7.72 -1.97 18.60
CA THR A 164 -7.86 -0.74 17.80
C THR A 164 -9.22 -0.09 18.02
N ALA A 165 -9.56 0.14 19.27
CA ALA A 165 -10.86 0.71 19.66
C ALA A 165 -11.07 2.13 19.10
N GLU A 166 -9.99 2.89 18.90
CA GLU A 166 -10.04 4.26 18.36
C GLU A 166 -8.88 4.49 17.41
N GLY A 167 -9.16 5.07 16.24
CA GLY A 167 -8.13 5.51 15.30
C GLY A 167 -7.60 6.89 15.67
N HIS A 168 -6.33 7.12 15.46
CA HIS A 168 -5.67 8.40 15.70
C HIS A 168 -5.15 9.01 14.40
N TRP A 169 -5.39 10.31 14.23
CA TRP A 169 -4.84 11.06 13.12
C TRP A 169 -3.32 11.11 13.22
N HIS A 170 -2.63 10.60 12.19
CA HIS A 170 -1.17 10.59 12.10
C HIS A 170 -0.69 10.74 10.66
N HIS A 171 0.59 11.01 10.51
CA HIS A 171 1.35 10.86 9.28
C HIS A 171 2.30 9.69 9.45
N ASP A 172 2.61 8.99 8.36
CA ASP A 172 3.72 8.03 8.34
C ASP A 172 5.02 8.83 8.12
N GLU A 173 5.60 9.35 9.21
CA GLU A 173 6.71 10.31 9.14
C GLU A 173 7.92 9.76 8.39
N ASP A 174 8.16 8.45 8.49
CA ASP A 174 9.27 7.73 7.85
C ASP A 174 8.89 7.16 6.46
N SER A 175 7.83 7.67 5.82
CA SER A 175 7.38 7.18 4.52
C SER A 175 7.06 8.31 3.54
N ASP A 176 7.84 8.42 2.46
CA ASP A 176 7.48 9.30 1.35
C ASP A 176 6.31 8.74 0.54
N ILE A 177 6.28 7.41 0.37
CA ILE A 177 5.20 6.67 -0.30
C ILE A 177 4.78 5.49 0.59
N THR A 178 3.54 5.51 1.03
CA THR A 178 2.89 4.42 1.77
C THR A 178 1.95 3.64 0.86
N LEU A 179 2.05 2.30 0.93
CA LEU A 179 1.13 1.38 0.28
C LEU A 179 0.49 0.48 1.34
N VAL A 180 -0.84 0.45 1.38
CA VAL A 180 -1.61 -0.38 2.32
C VAL A 180 -2.47 -1.37 1.54
N VAL A 181 -2.17 -2.66 1.66
CA VAL A 181 -2.86 -3.74 0.95
C VAL A 181 -3.86 -4.44 1.86
N ALA A 182 -5.11 -4.59 1.41
CA ALA A 182 -6.13 -5.34 2.12
C ALA A 182 -5.89 -6.86 1.97
N LEU A 183 -5.70 -7.56 3.10
CA LEU A 183 -5.51 -9.01 3.11
C LEU A 183 -6.80 -9.77 3.47
N THR A 184 -7.71 -9.13 4.22
CA THR A 184 -8.99 -9.73 4.66
C THR A 184 -10.15 -8.78 4.41
N ASN A 185 -11.36 -9.34 4.29
CA ASN A 185 -12.62 -8.59 4.19
C ASN A 185 -13.76 -9.24 4.99
N ASN A 186 -13.45 -10.23 5.83
CA ASN A 186 -14.39 -10.96 6.66
C ASN A 186 -14.52 -10.36 8.09
N HIS A 187 -14.48 -9.04 8.18
CA HIS A 187 -14.63 -8.25 9.40
C HIS A 187 -15.71 -7.17 9.21
N VAL A 188 -16.18 -6.60 10.30
CA VAL A 188 -17.11 -5.46 10.31
C VAL A 188 -16.37 -4.20 10.74
N GLY A 189 -16.65 -3.08 10.07
CA GLY A 189 -15.90 -1.83 10.26
C GLY A 189 -14.64 -1.78 9.41
N GLY A 190 -13.70 -0.91 9.78
CA GLY A 190 -12.47 -0.67 9.03
C GLY A 190 -12.67 0.36 7.90
N GLY A 191 -11.69 0.46 7.02
CA GLY A 191 -11.51 1.57 6.10
C GLY A 191 -10.49 2.57 6.63
N THR A 192 -10.31 3.69 5.95
CA THR A 192 -9.33 4.72 6.32
C THR A 192 -9.95 6.10 6.17
N MET A 193 -9.91 6.89 7.24
CA MET A 193 -10.22 8.32 7.17
C MET A 193 -9.00 9.07 6.67
N VAL A 194 -9.21 10.01 5.77
CA VAL A 194 -8.14 10.81 5.16
C VAL A 194 -8.49 12.27 5.21
N LYS A 195 -7.51 13.09 5.57
CA LYS A 195 -7.55 14.53 5.45
C LYS A 195 -6.47 14.96 4.44
N PRO A 196 -6.87 15.29 3.20
CA PRO A 196 -5.94 15.72 2.18
C PRO A 196 -5.26 17.03 2.56
N GLN A 197 -4.12 17.30 1.94
CA GLN A 197 -3.46 18.59 2.11
C GLN A 197 -4.28 19.73 1.49
N GLY A 198 -4.16 20.93 2.07
CA GLY A 198 -4.80 22.12 1.55
C GLY A 198 -6.27 22.24 1.94
N LEU A 199 -7.12 22.61 0.98
CA LEU A 199 -8.55 22.92 1.19
C LEU A 199 -9.49 21.71 0.98
N GLY A 200 -8.95 20.51 0.83
CA GLY A 200 -9.76 19.31 0.64
C GLY A 200 -10.57 18.95 1.88
N GLU A 201 -11.79 18.46 1.67
CA GLU A 201 -12.62 17.92 2.75
C GLU A 201 -12.11 16.57 3.22
N VAL A 202 -12.34 16.25 4.50
CA VAL A 202 -12.09 14.92 5.05
C VAL A 202 -13.00 13.91 4.35
N PHE A 203 -12.43 12.80 3.92
CA PHE A 203 -13.18 11.73 3.28
C PHE A 203 -12.78 10.36 3.83
N MET A 204 -13.58 9.36 3.52
CA MET A 204 -13.33 7.98 3.89
C MET A 204 -13.00 7.16 2.64
N VAL A 205 -11.86 6.43 2.69
CA VAL A 205 -11.60 5.32 1.78
C VAL A 205 -12.23 4.08 2.42
N PRO A 206 -13.22 3.45 1.76
CA PRO A 206 -13.88 2.27 2.32
C PRO A 206 -12.90 1.10 2.41
N GLN A 207 -13.32 0.04 3.10
CA GLN A 207 -12.58 -1.21 3.09
C GLN A 207 -12.41 -1.69 1.64
N LEU A 208 -11.17 -1.83 1.20
CA LEU A 208 -10.84 -2.27 -0.15
C LEU A 208 -11.08 -3.78 -0.32
N PRO A 209 -11.32 -4.24 -1.55
CA PRO A 209 -11.33 -5.67 -1.86
C PRO A 209 -9.99 -6.34 -1.52
N VAL A 210 -10.02 -7.63 -1.20
CA VAL A 210 -8.80 -8.41 -0.92
C VAL A 210 -7.82 -8.33 -2.08
N GLY A 211 -6.56 -8.02 -1.78
CA GLY A 211 -5.49 -7.83 -2.75
C GLY A 211 -5.42 -6.44 -3.39
N HIS A 212 -6.42 -5.58 -3.16
CA HIS A 212 -6.34 -4.17 -3.56
C HIS A 212 -5.49 -3.39 -2.56
N ALA A 213 -4.85 -2.36 -3.06
CA ALA A 213 -3.97 -1.49 -2.31
C ALA A 213 -4.41 -0.03 -2.37
N MET A 214 -4.23 0.70 -1.28
CA MET A 214 -4.29 2.15 -1.21
C MET A 214 -2.86 2.70 -1.25
N LEU A 215 -2.63 3.73 -2.07
CA LEU A 215 -1.35 4.39 -2.27
C LEU A 215 -1.49 5.88 -1.98
N PHE A 216 -0.56 6.43 -1.19
CA PHE A 216 -0.53 7.85 -0.85
C PHE A 216 0.85 8.29 -0.37
N GLN A 217 1.07 9.61 -0.27
CA GLN A 217 2.28 10.16 0.34
C GLN A 217 2.17 10.12 1.86
N GLY A 218 2.84 9.15 2.51
CA GLY A 218 2.69 8.88 3.94
C GLY A 218 3.01 10.06 4.84
N SER A 219 4.17 10.69 4.65
CA SER A 219 4.62 11.86 5.44
C SER A 219 3.78 13.13 5.19
N ARG A 220 2.88 13.13 4.22
CA ARG A 220 2.07 14.31 3.84
C ARG A 220 0.57 14.12 4.01
N THR A 221 0.09 12.90 4.08
CA THR A 221 -1.34 12.59 4.13
C THR A 221 -1.74 12.26 5.55
N LEU A 222 -2.47 13.16 6.19
CA LEU A 222 -3.01 12.92 7.53
C LEU A 222 -4.14 11.89 7.43
N HIS A 223 -4.02 10.79 8.15
CA HIS A 223 -4.97 9.69 8.05
C HIS A 223 -5.08 8.89 9.34
N TYR A 224 -6.09 8.02 9.42
CA TYR A 224 -6.17 6.96 10.44
C TYR A 224 -7.03 5.79 9.97
N GLY A 225 -6.70 4.57 10.48
CA GLY A 225 -7.52 3.39 10.30
C GLY A 225 -8.79 3.46 11.13
N LEU A 226 -9.95 3.22 10.51
CA LEU A 226 -11.22 3.15 11.22
C LEU A 226 -11.29 1.87 12.07
N PRO A 227 -11.96 1.92 13.25
CA PRO A 227 -12.13 0.77 14.13
C PRO A 227 -12.75 -0.44 13.43
N VAL A 228 -12.31 -1.61 13.83
CA VAL A 228 -12.95 -2.89 13.53
C VAL A 228 -13.85 -3.25 14.69
N THR A 229 -15.10 -3.59 14.42
CA THR A 229 -16.09 -3.91 15.45
C THR A 229 -16.34 -5.42 15.59
N GLU A 230 -16.05 -6.20 14.55
CA GLU A 230 -16.12 -7.67 14.56
C GLU A 230 -15.04 -8.25 13.66
N GLY A 231 -14.43 -9.36 14.09
CA GLY A 231 -13.40 -10.07 13.33
C GLY A 231 -12.01 -9.43 13.37
N ALA A 232 -11.18 -9.71 12.37
CA ALA A 232 -9.83 -9.18 12.27
C ALA A 232 -9.57 -8.63 10.86
N ARG A 233 -9.14 -7.37 10.80
CA ARG A 233 -8.65 -6.72 9.58
C ARG A 233 -7.15 -6.89 9.52
N ASN A 234 -6.67 -7.68 8.56
CA ASN A 234 -5.24 -7.84 8.30
C ASN A 234 -4.84 -6.99 7.10
N LEU A 235 -3.75 -6.28 7.26
CA LEU A 235 -3.16 -5.41 6.24
C LEU A 235 -1.70 -5.82 6.00
N LEU A 236 -1.21 -5.54 4.79
CA LEU A 236 0.20 -5.54 4.46
C LEU A 236 0.58 -4.11 4.11
N VAL A 237 1.51 -3.54 4.87
CA VAL A 237 1.91 -2.13 4.78
C VAL A 237 3.35 -2.04 4.29
N PHE A 238 3.60 -1.11 3.38
CA PHE A 238 4.93 -0.77 2.88
C PHE A 238 5.20 0.71 3.14
N TRP A 239 6.31 0.99 3.79
CA TRP A 239 6.86 2.34 3.94
C TRP A 239 8.13 2.46 3.13
N SER A 240 8.15 3.43 2.23
CA SER A 240 9.27 3.62 1.32
C SER A 240 9.67 5.08 1.21
N THR A 241 10.98 5.33 1.01
CA THR A 241 11.56 6.67 1.00
C THR A 241 12.41 6.92 -0.24
N LEU A 242 12.60 8.22 -0.52
CA LEU A 242 13.49 8.73 -1.58
C LEU A 242 14.96 8.75 -1.13
N ARG A 243 15.18 8.81 0.19
CA ARG A 243 16.50 8.90 0.83
C ARG A 243 16.61 7.82 1.92
N PRO A 244 17.84 7.35 2.19
CA PRO A 244 18.09 6.40 3.27
C PRO A 244 17.71 6.96 4.63
#